data_69c0cbf7cd38c906a36e26930276b4ff
#
_entry.id   69c0cbf7cd38c906a36e26930276b4ff
#
_cell.length_a   1.000
_cell.length_b   1.000
_cell.length_c   1.000
_cell.angle_alpha   90.00
_cell.angle_beta   90.00
_cell.angle_gamma   90.00
#
_symmetry.space_group_name_H-M   'P 1'
#
loop_
_entity.id
_entity.type
_entity.pdbx_description
1 polymer ?
#
loop_
_entity_poly.entity_id
_entity_poly.type
_entity_poly.pdbx_seq_one_letter_code
_entity_poly.pdbx_strand_id
1 'polypeptide(L)'
;MNTNVMCDKCKHNNVVGKGNLKQKKVVVYEYGKRNVLNIIYFVCLECKSIVVVQIDDEETLKIKESLSRTIMQAVETKRNGGKVGKKLNSKRIRLTESLDKKREKLLEKYKKEAEKVLTEN
;
A
#
# COMPACT_ATOMS: atom_id res chain seq x y z
N MET A 1 9.18 2.75 11.89
CA MET A 1 10.18 1.83 11.36
C MET A 1 10.65 2.30 9.99
N ASN A 2 11.95 2.45 9.80
CA ASN A 2 12.50 2.88 8.53
C ASN A 2 12.80 1.68 7.64
N THR A 3 12.53 1.82 6.36
CA THR A 3 12.77 0.77 5.36
C THR A 3 13.68 1.32 4.28
N ASN A 4 14.62 0.52 3.83
CA ASN A 4 15.49 0.89 2.71
C ASN A 4 14.79 0.56 1.39
N VAL A 5 14.65 1.56 0.53
CA VAL A 5 14.02 1.41 -0.78
C VAL A 5 14.97 1.96 -1.86
N MET A 6 15.30 1.12 -2.81
CA MET A 6 16.16 1.51 -3.92
C MET A 6 15.36 2.25 -4.99
N CYS A 7 15.89 3.41 -5.42
CA CYS A 7 15.32 4.12 -6.55
C CYS A 7 15.58 3.33 -7.84
N ASP A 8 14.54 3.08 -8.61
CA ASP A 8 14.64 2.31 -9.85
C ASP A 8 15.34 3.10 -10.98
N LYS A 9 15.44 4.41 -10.84
CA LYS A 9 16.08 5.27 -11.85
C LYS A 9 17.58 5.47 -11.63
N CYS A 10 18.01 5.82 -10.40
CA CYS A 10 19.41 6.09 -10.09
C CYS A 10 20.09 5.05 -9.19
N LYS A 11 19.33 4.06 -8.73
CA LYS A 11 19.80 2.99 -7.85
C LYS A 11 20.25 3.44 -6.47
N HIS A 12 20.00 4.70 -6.10
CA HIS A 12 20.29 5.18 -4.76
C HIS A 12 19.40 4.48 -3.72
N ASN A 13 20.00 4.06 -2.61
CA ASN A 13 19.26 3.42 -1.53
C ASN A 13 18.73 4.48 -0.57
N ASN A 14 17.40 4.66 -0.55
CA ASN A 14 16.75 5.65 0.29
C ASN A 14 16.25 5.02 1.59
N VAL A 15 16.49 5.69 2.71
CA VAL A 15 15.89 5.31 3.99
C VAL A 15 14.53 6.00 4.09
N VAL A 16 13.46 5.22 4.02
CA VAL A 16 12.10 5.75 3.96
C VAL A 16 11.34 5.42 5.25
N GLY A 17 10.79 6.44 5.89
CA GLY A 17 9.96 6.31 7.07
C GLY A 17 8.73 7.22 6.96
N LYS A 18 7.97 7.34 8.05
CA LYS A 18 6.75 8.17 8.07
C LYS A 18 6.96 9.60 7.59
N GLY A 19 8.10 10.20 7.89
CA GLY A 19 8.40 11.58 7.52
C GLY A 19 8.73 11.76 6.04
N ASN A 20 9.08 10.70 5.34
CA ASN A 20 9.46 10.73 3.92
C ASN A 20 8.32 10.33 3.00
N LEU A 21 7.40 9.49 3.49
CA LEU A 21 6.29 9.00 2.69
C LEU A 21 5.22 10.08 2.53
N LYS A 22 4.80 10.26 1.29
CA LYS A 22 3.74 11.19 0.93
C LYS A 22 2.57 10.40 0.37
N GLN A 23 1.38 10.96 0.48
CA GLN A 23 0.15 10.33 0.05
C GLN A 23 -0.65 11.30 -0.80
N LYS A 24 -1.17 10.81 -1.92
CA LYS A 24 -2.02 11.61 -2.80
C LYS A 24 -3.14 10.77 -3.38
N LYS A 25 -4.35 11.34 -3.43
CA LYS A 25 -5.49 10.71 -4.08
C LYS A 25 -5.56 11.20 -5.53
N VAL A 26 -5.68 10.26 -6.46
CA VAL A 26 -5.78 10.54 -7.89
C VAL A 26 -7.01 9.81 -8.43
N VAL A 27 -7.79 10.51 -9.26
CA VAL A 27 -8.97 9.93 -9.89
C VAL A 27 -8.59 9.50 -11.31
N VAL A 28 -8.82 8.24 -11.62
CA VAL A 28 -8.65 7.70 -12.97
C VAL A 28 -9.99 7.19 -13.48
N TYR A 29 -10.20 7.28 -14.78
CA TYR A 29 -11.41 6.78 -15.43
C TYR A 29 -11.04 5.58 -16.29
N GLU A 30 -11.74 4.47 -16.07
CA GLU A 30 -11.52 3.22 -16.79
C GLU A 30 -12.87 2.63 -17.17
N TYR A 31 -13.08 2.40 -18.45
CA TYR A 31 -14.35 1.90 -18.99
C TYR A 31 -15.56 2.74 -18.54
N GLY A 32 -15.38 4.06 -18.48
CA GLY A 32 -16.43 4.97 -18.04
C GLY A 32 -16.67 5.00 -16.53
N LYS A 33 -15.93 4.24 -15.77
CA LYS A 33 -16.04 4.21 -14.30
C LYS A 33 -14.98 5.07 -13.64
N ARG A 34 -15.41 5.83 -12.65
CA ARG A 34 -14.51 6.62 -11.80
C ARG A 34 -13.83 5.72 -10.78
N ASN A 35 -12.52 5.74 -10.76
CA ASN A 35 -11.73 4.97 -9.81
C ASN A 35 -10.80 5.91 -9.05
N VAL A 36 -10.89 5.91 -7.72
CA VAL A 36 -10.04 6.76 -6.87
C VAL A 36 -8.87 5.92 -6.39
N LEU A 37 -7.66 6.35 -6.75
CA LEU A 37 -6.43 5.70 -6.34
C LEU A 37 -5.77 6.47 -5.20
N ASN A 38 -5.32 5.77 -4.17
CA ASN A 38 -4.53 6.33 -3.09
C ASN A 38 -3.08 5.94 -3.33
N ILE A 39 -2.24 6.91 -3.65
CA ILE A 39 -0.84 6.68 -4.04
C ILE A 39 0.07 7.07 -2.90
N ILE A 40 0.91 6.13 -2.47
CA ILE A 40 1.96 6.36 -1.48
C ILE A 40 3.28 6.39 -2.22
N TYR A 41 4.03 7.48 -2.05
CA TYR A 41 5.27 7.72 -2.79
C TYR A 41 6.28 8.49 -1.93
N PHE A 42 7.52 8.54 -2.40
CA PHE A 42 8.54 9.42 -1.85
C PHE A 42 9.38 10.00 -2.97
N VAL A 43 10.18 11.03 -2.65
CA VAL A 43 11.09 11.65 -3.61
C VAL A 43 12.50 11.16 -3.31
N CYS A 44 13.18 10.61 -4.31
CA CYS A 44 14.54 10.14 -4.16
C CYS A 44 15.46 11.31 -3.79
N LEU A 45 16.29 11.13 -2.76
CA LEU A 45 17.20 12.17 -2.29
C LEU A 45 18.30 12.48 -3.29
N GLU A 46 18.68 11.51 -4.11
CA GLU A 46 19.78 11.67 -5.08
C GLU A 46 19.30 12.29 -6.40
N CYS A 47 18.39 11.65 -7.10
CA CYS A 47 17.95 12.10 -8.42
C CYS A 47 16.67 12.93 -8.41
N LYS A 48 16.03 13.12 -7.25
CA LYS A 48 14.80 13.87 -7.06
C LYS A 48 13.61 13.33 -7.86
N SER A 49 13.68 12.10 -8.35
CA SER A 49 12.59 11.43 -9.03
C SER A 49 11.54 10.92 -8.03
N ILE A 50 10.31 10.87 -8.48
CA ILE A 50 9.23 10.31 -7.68
C ILE A 50 9.28 8.79 -7.75
N VAL A 51 9.24 8.13 -6.59
CA VAL A 51 9.22 6.68 -6.48
C VAL A 51 7.89 6.28 -5.85
N VAL A 52 7.04 5.61 -6.63
CA VAL A 52 5.75 5.12 -6.16
C VAL A 52 5.96 3.80 -5.44
N VAL A 53 5.55 3.74 -4.17
CA VAL A 53 5.75 2.58 -3.30
C VAL A 53 4.52 1.68 -3.29
N GLN A 54 3.33 2.29 -3.26
CA GLN A 54 2.09 1.55 -3.09
C GLN A 54 0.92 2.30 -3.72
N ILE A 55 0.02 1.56 -4.33
CA ILE A 55 -1.23 2.10 -4.87
C ILE A 55 -2.38 1.27 -4.32
N ASP A 56 -3.34 1.95 -3.71
CA ASP A 56 -4.57 1.34 -3.21
C ASP A 56 -5.77 1.91 -3.97
N ASP A 57 -6.75 1.06 -4.25
CA ASP A 57 -8.06 1.48 -4.74
C ASP A 57 -9.10 1.27 -3.64
N GLU A 58 -10.37 1.47 -3.95
CA GLU A 58 -11.45 1.28 -2.99
C GLU A 58 -11.51 -0.16 -2.49
N GLU A 59 -11.30 -1.14 -3.38
CA GLU A 59 -11.33 -2.56 -3.04
C GLU A 59 -10.19 -2.94 -2.09
N THR A 60 -8.95 -2.50 -2.36
CA THR A 60 -7.81 -2.78 -1.48
C THR A 60 -7.96 -2.12 -0.12
N LEU A 61 -8.55 -0.93 -0.06
CA LEU A 61 -8.82 -0.26 1.21
C LEU A 61 -9.84 -1.02 2.05
N LYS A 62 -10.85 -1.62 1.41
CA LYS A 62 -11.83 -2.47 2.11
C LYS A 62 -11.16 -3.74 2.66
N ILE A 63 -10.28 -4.36 1.90
CA ILE A 63 -9.52 -5.54 2.36
C ILE A 63 -8.63 -5.16 3.54
N LYS A 64 -7.94 -4.03 3.45
CA LYS A 64 -7.09 -3.50 4.53
C LYS A 64 -7.89 -3.29 5.81
N GLU A 65 -9.09 -2.74 5.70
CA GLU A 65 -9.98 -2.53 6.84
C GLU A 65 -10.40 -3.85 7.48
N SER A 66 -10.78 -4.84 6.67
CA SER A 66 -11.12 -6.18 7.15
C SER A 66 -9.94 -6.85 7.84
N LEU A 67 -8.75 -6.70 7.29
CA LEU A 67 -7.51 -7.24 7.87
C LEU A 67 -7.23 -6.59 9.23
N SER A 68 -7.36 -5.27 9.32
CA SER A 68 -7.16 -4.52 10.57
C SER A 68 -8.12 -5.01 11.66
N ARG A 69 -9.39 -5.21 11.32
CA ARG A 69 -10.39 -5.74 12.27
C ARG A 69 -10.03 -7.15 12.73
N THR A 70 -9.57 -8.00 11.81
CA THR A 70 -9.15 -9.37 12.12
C THR A 70 -7.96 -9.38 13.07
N ILE A 71 -6.97 -8.52 12.83
CA ILE A 71 -5.80 -8.38 13.70
C ILE A 71 -6.23 -7.91 15.09
N MET A 72 -7.13 -6.94 15.17
CA MET A 72 -7.64 -6.45 16.46
C MET A 72 -8.37 -7.52 17.24
N GLN A 73 -9.18 -8.35 16.59
CA GLN A 73 -9.83 -9.50 17.22
C GLN A 73 -8.80 -10.48 17.82
N ALA A 74 -7.72 -10.75 17.07
CA ALA A 74 -6.65 -11.63 17.55
C ALA A 74 -5.94 -11.04 18.78
N VAL A 75 -5.66 -9.74 18.76
CA VAL A 75 -5.05 -9.01 19.88
C VAL A 75 -5.94 -9.06 21.12
N GLU A 76 -7.24 -8.81 20.97
CA GLU A 76 -8.20 -8.85 22.07
C GLU A 76 -8.32 -10.25 22.67
N THR A 77 -8.34 -11.29 21.82
CA THR A 77 -8.38 -12.68 22.27
C THR A 77 -7.18 -13.01 23.14
N LYS A 78 -5.98 -12.63 22.72
CA LYS A 78 -4.76 -12.83 23.51
C LYS A 78 -4.76 -12.03 24.80
N ARG A 79 -5.24 -10.78 24.76
CA ARG A 79 -5.32 -9.91 25.93
C ARG A 79 -6.23 -10.50 27.00
N ASN A 80 -7.30 -11.18 26.60
CA ASN A 80 -8.24 -11.83 27.50
C ASN A 80 -7.83 -13.24 27.92
N GLY A 81 -6.58 -13.64 27.61
CA GLY A 81 -6.03 -14.94 27.99
C GLY A 81 -6.41 -16.11 27.10
N GLY A 82 -7.11 -15.84 26.00
CA GLY A 82 -7.48 -16.88 25.05
C GLY A 82 -6.40 -17.16 24.02
N LYS A 83 -6.61 -18.21 23.25
CA LYS A 83 -5.75 -18.56 22.10
C LYS A 83 -6.44 -18.18 20.80
N VAL A 84 -5.68 -17.61 19.87
CA VAL A 84 -6.18 -17.29 18.54
C VAL A 84 -6.50 -18.59 17.80
N GLY A 85 -7.76 -18.75 17.38
CA GLY A 85 -8.21 -19.95 16.68
C GLY A 85 -7.68 -20.04 15.26
N LYS A 86 -7.71 -21.26 14.70
CA LYS A 86 -7.25 -21.53 13.34
C LYS A 86 -8.03 -20.73 12.29
N LYS A 87 -9.35 -20.56 12.48
CA LYS A 87 -10.20 -19.82 11.56
C LYS A 87 -9.76 -18.36 11.44
N LEU A 88 -9.51 -17.71 12.58
CA LEU A 88 -9.11 -16.31 12.62
C LEU A 88 -7.72 -16.13 12.00
N ASN A 89 -6.79 -17.03 12.32
CA ASN A 89 -5.45 -17.00 11.76
C ASN A 89 -5.45 -17.24 10.24
N SER A 90 -6.23 -18.21 9.76
CA SER A 90 -6.38 -18.49 8.34
C SER A 90 -7.00 -17.30 7.59
N LYS A 91 -7.98 -16.64 8.20
CA LYS A 91 -8.60 -15.44 7.64
C LYS A 91 -7.58 -14.32 7.49
N ARG A 92 -6.74 -14.10 8.52
CA ARG A 92 -5.69 -13.09 8.50
C ARG A 92 -4.70 -13.34 7.36
N ILE A 93 -4.23 -14.58 7.22
CA ILE A 93 -3.28 -14.98 6.16
C ILE A 93 -3.91 -14.76 4.78
N ARG A 94 -5.15 -15.22 4.58
CA ARG A 94 -5.86 -15.07 3.30
C ARG A 94 -6.05 -13.60 2.92
N LEU A 95 -6.43 -12.75 3.87
CA LEU A 95 -6.62 -11.32 3.63
C LEU A 95 -5.28 -10.64 3.29
N THR A 96 -4.22 -11.00 3.98
CA THR A 96 -2.86 -10.47 3.73
C THR A 96 -2.42 -10.82 2.31
N GLU A 97 -2.55 -12.08 1.91
CA GLU A 97 -2.17 -12.53 0.57
C GLU A 97 -3.00 -11.86 -0.52
N SER A 98 -4.32 -11.74 -0.30
CA SER A 98 -5.21 -11.07 -1.24
C SER A 98 -4.86 -9.60 -1.40
N LEU A 99 -4.57 -8.92 -0.30
CA LEU A 99 -4.18 -7.50 -0.31
C LEU A 99 -2.86 -7.30 -1.07
N ASP A 100 -1.86 -8.12 -0.78
CA ASP A 100 -0.55 -8.02 -1.43
C ASP A 100 -0.65 -8.25 -2.94
N LYS A 101 -1.41 -9.25 -3.37
CA LYS A 101 -1.62 -9.53 -4.79
C LYS A 101 -2.31 -8.39 -5.52
N LYS A 102 -3.35 -7.82 -4.92
CA LYS A 102 -4.11 -6.71 -5.52
C LYS A 102 -3.27 -5.45 -5.59
N ARG A 103 -2.49 -5.14 -4.56
CA ARG A 103 -1.58 -4.00 -4.55
C ARG A 103 -0.50 -4.14 -5.61
N GLU A 104 0.05 -5.33 -5.78
CA GLU A 104 1.03 -5.63 -6.82
C GLU A 104 0.47 -5.38 -8.21
N LYS A 105 -0.74 -5.86 -8.48
CA LYS A 105 -1.42 -5.65 -9.76
C LYS A 105 -1.70 -4.17 -10.03
N LEU A 106 -2.15 -3.43 -9.01
CA LEU A 106 -2.40 -1.99 -9.12
C LEU A 106 -1.11 -1.23 -9.41
N LEU A 107 -0.04 -1.60 -8.74
CA LEU A 107 1.27 -0.97 -8.96
C LEU A 107 1.76 -1.20 -10.38
N GLU A 108 1.66 -2.42 -10.90
CA GLU A 108 2.03 -2.73 -12.28
C GLU A 108 1.20 -1.93 -13.29
N LYS A 109 -0.10 -1.83 -13.06
CA LYS A 109 -1.04 -1.20 -13.97
C LYS A 109 -0.90 0.32 -14.00
N TYR A 110 -0.77 0.95 -12.84
CA TYR A 110 -0.86 2.41 -12.70
C TYR A 110 0.45 3.12 -12.34
N LYS A 111 1.54 2.41 -12.15
CA LYS A 111 2.81 3.00 -11.72
C LYS A 111 3.26 4.16 -12.61
N LYS A 112 3.30 3.94 -13.92
CA LYS A 112 3.74 4.95 -14.89
C LYS A 112 2.81 6.17 -14.88
N GLU A 113 1.51 5.92 -14.86
CA GLU A 113 0.50 6.96 -14.85
C GLU A 113 0.56 7.79 -13.55
N ALA A 114 0.75 7.12 -12.42
CA ALA A 114 0.91 7.77 -11.12
C ALA A 114 2.16 8.66 -11.11
N GLU A 115 3.29 8.15 -11.59
CA GLU A 115 4.54 8.93 -11.67
C GLU A 115 4.35 10.17 -12.54
N LYS A 116 3.66 10.03 -13.66
CA LYS A 116 3.38 11.14 -14.58
C LYS A 116 2.54 12.22 -13.91
N VAL A 117 1.44 11.86 -13.28
CA VAL A 117 0.54 12.79 -12.59
C VAL A 117 1.24 13.51 -11.46
N LEU A 118 2.04 12.80 -10.67
CA LEU A 118 2.78 13.37 -9.55
C LEU A 118 3.90 14.30 -10.02
N THR A 119 4.53 14.00 -11.14
CA THR A 119 5.59 14.83 -11.72
C THR A 119 5.05 16.11 -12.34
N GLU A 120 3.86 16.07 -12.93
CA GLU A 120 3.22 17.22 -13.57
C GLU A 120 2.70 18.27 -12.57
N ASN A 121 2.61 17.90 -11.31
CA ASN A 121 2.25 18.80 -10.23
C ASN A 121 3.52 19.30 -9.53
#